data_16f37710923dedb4ef5616fd70f9cede
#
_entry.id   16f37710923dedb4ef5616fd70f9cede
#
_cell.length_a   1.000
_cell.length_b   1.000
_cell.length_c   1.000
_cell.angle_alpha   90.00
_cell.angle_beta   90.00
_cell.angle_gamma   90.00
#
_symmetry.space_group_name_H-M   'P 1'
#
loop_
_entity.id
_entity.type
_entity.pdbx_description
1 polymer ?
#
loop_
_entity_poly.entity_id
_entity_poly.type
_entity_poly.pdbx_seq_one_letter_code
_entity_poly.pdbx_strand_id
1 'polypeptide(L)'
;MDKKKLSESDICDKFIRPAMEQAGWHGMDQIYREFPLRAGRMVVRGNKAQRDKSTVLFADYVLCLKPNIPLAVVEAKDNQHAIGAGMTQAVNYAQLLDVPFSFASNGDGFVFRDATLANGVLEQNLTAARTQQSLLAEALVKNES
;
A
#
# COMPACT_ATOMS: atom_id res chain seq x y z
N MET A 1 -15.72 -19.37 -11.29
CA MET A 1 -16.04 -18.10 -10.64
C MET A 1 -15.53 -16.95 -11.51
N ASP A 2 -16.40 -16.02 -11.81
CA ASP A 2 -15.99 -14.88 -12.61
C ASP A 2 -15.38 -13.82 -11.69
N LYS A 3 -14.08 -13.66 -11.79
CA LYS A 3 -13.33 -12.74 -10.96
C LYS A 3 -13.79 -11.30 -11.13
N LYS A 4 -14.26 -10.96 -12.33
CA LYS A 4 -14.71 -9.60 -12.60
C LYS A 4 -16.01 -9.24 -11.90
N LYS A 5 -16.72 -10.23 -11.36
CA LYS A 5 -17.94 -10.00 -10.61
C LYS A 5 -17.71 -9.90 -9.12
N LEU A 6 -16.49 -10.10 -8.67
CA LEU A 6 -16.18 -10.04 -7.25
C LEU A 6 -16.06 -8.59 -6.81
N SER A 7 -16.43 -8.33 -5.57
CA SER A 7 -16.23 -7.01 -4.97
C SER A 7 -14.76 -6.76 -4.73
N GLU A 8 -14.41 -5.49 -4.48
CA GLU A 8 -13.04 -5.15 -4.11
C GLU A 8 -12.62 -5.91 -2.85
N SER A 9 -13.53 -6.04 -1.89
CA SER A 9 -13.24 -6.78 -0.66
C SER A 9 -12.94 -8.25 -0.95
N ASP A 10 -13.70 -8.86 -1.86
CA ASP A 10 -13.45 -10.24 -2.25
C ASP A 10 -12.09 -10.39 -2.94
N ILE A 11 -11.74 -9.42 -3.78
CA ILE A 11 -10.43 -9.43 -4.44
C ILE A 11 -9.33 -9.36 -3.40
N CYS A 12 -9.49 -8.50 -2.39
CA CYS A 12 -8.52 -8.41 -1.31
C CYS A 12 -8.37 -9.74 -0.58
N ASP A 13 -9.49 -10.34 -0.19
CA ASP A 13 -9.45 -11.52 0.66
C ASP A 13 -8.99 -12.77 -0.10
N LYS A 14 -9.39 -12.88 -1.35
CA LYS A 14 -9.15 -14.12 -2.12
C LYS A 14 -7.85 -14.11 -2.91
N PHE A 15 -7.35 -12.95 -3.27
CA PHE A 15 -6.20 -12.86 -4.18
C PHE A 15 -5.05 -12.01 -3.64
N ILE A 16 -5.33 -10.82 -3.14
CA ILE A 16 -4.26 -9.91 -2.75
C ILE A 16 -3.61 -10.35 -1.45
N ARG A 17 -4.40 -10.59 -0.43
CA ARG A 17 -3.85 -11.01 0.85
C ARG A 17 -3.10 -12.33 0.77
N PRO A 18 -3.64 -13.37 0.12
CA PRO A 18 -2.87 -14.60 -0.02
C PRO A 18 -1.54 -14.41 -0.74
N ALA A 19 -1.50 -13.53 -1.74
CA ALA A 19 -0.25 -13.26 -2.45
C ALA A 19 0.78 -12.59 -1.53
N MET A 20 0.34 -11.66 -0.69
CA MET A 20 1.24 -11.03 0.27
C MET A 20 1.77 -12.05 1.28
N GLU A 21 0.91 -12.94 1.75
CA GLU A 21 1.33 -13.97 2.69
C GLU A 21 2.32 -14.94 2.05
N GLN A 22 2.10 -15.29 0.79
CA GLN A 22 3.03 -16.13 0.05
C GLN A 22 4.38 -15.45 -0.15
N ALA A 23 4.38 -14.13 -0.23
CA ALA A 23 5.61 -13.36 -0.37
C ALA A 23 6.38 -13.23 0.94
N GLY A 24 5.82 -13.71 2.05
CA GLY A 24 6.53 -13.73 3.32
C GLY A 24 6.05 -12.73 4.35
N TRP A 25 4.98 -12.00 4.06
CA TRP A 25 4.45 -11.05 5.05
C TRP A 25 3.55 -11.79 6.03
N HIS A 26 3.71 -11.49 7.32
CA HIS A 26 2.94 -12.14 8.37
C HIS A 26 1.71 -11.31 8.72
N GLY A 27 0.55 -11.97 8.76
CA GLY A 27 -0.71 -11.28 8.90
C GLY A 27 -0.90 -10.54 10.21
N MET A 28 -0.32 -11.01 11.29
CA MET A 28 -0.58 -10.42 12.61
C MET A 28 0.22 -9.15 12.86
N ASP A 29 1.44 -9.10 12.36
CA ASP A 29 2.37 -8.03 12.70
C ASP A 29 2.74 -7.16 11.54
N GLN A 30 2.52 -7.61 10.32
CA GLN A 30 3.09 -6.97 9.15
C GLN A 30 2.06 -6.57 8.12
N ILE A 31 0.86 -7.11 8.15
CA ILE A 31 -0.19 -6.76 7.20
C ILE A 31 -1.33 -6.11 7.97
N TYR A 32 -1.55 -4.82 7.71
CA TYR A 32 -2.63 -4.07 8.34
C TYR A 32 -3.65 -3.69 7.29
N ARG A 33 -4.90 -4.09 7.47
CA ARG A 33 -6.00 -3.81 6.57
C ARG A 33 -6.71 -2.53 6.97
N GLU A 34 -7.10 -1.73 5.98
CA GLU A 34 -7.85 -0.50 6.24
C GLU A 34 -7.14 0.38 7.26
N PHE A 35 -5.88 0.67 6.96
CA PHE A 35 -5.02 1.43 7.86
C PHE A 35 -5.38 2.91 7.81
N PRO A 36 -5.69 3.54 8.95
CA PRO A 36 -6.11 4.93 8.94
C PRO A 36 -4.94 5.88 8.71
N LEU A 37 -5.14 6.83 7.81
CA LEU A 37 -4.18 7.87 7.49
C LEU A 37 -4.82 9.20 7.80
N ARG A 38 -4.02 10.12 8.29
CA ARG A 38 -4.52 11.46 8.48
C ARG A 38 -4.06 12.32 7.33
N ALA A 39 -4.99 12.83 6.59
CA ALA A 39 -4.70 13.69 5.47
C ALA A 39 -4.13 14.99 6.01
N GLY A 40 -2.82 15.07 6.05
CA GLY A 40 -2.15 16.23 6.55
C GLY A 40 -2.22 16.34 8.05
N ARG A 41 -1.67 17.43 8.53
CA ARG A 41 -1.66 17.72 9.94
C ARG A 41 -3.00 18.22 10.38
N MET A 42 -3.24 18.08 11.65
CA MET A 42 -4.32 18.80 12.27
C MET A 42 -4.03 20.27 12.10
N VAL A 43 -4.93 20.94 11.41
CA VAL A 43 -4.79 22.38 11.23
C VAL A 43 -5.50 23.05 12.39
N VAL A 44 -4.74 23.77 13.18
CA VAL A 44 -5.32 24.60 14.22
C VAL A 44 -5.52 25.98 13.64
N ARG A 45 -6.75 26.37 13.50
CA ARG A 45 -7.06 27.70 13.03
C ARG A 45 -7.92 28.35 14.07
N GLY A 46 -7.35 29.31 14.71
CA GLY A 46 -8.03 29.97 15.80
C GLY A 46 -8.40 28.93 16.82
N ASN A 47 -9.66 28.83 17.09
CA ASN A 47 -10.13 27.93 18.11
C ASN A 47 -10.50 26.56 17.62
N LYS A 48 -10.28 26.34 16.34
CA LYS A 48 -10.82 25.10 15.80
C LYS A 48 -9.73 24.12 15.54
N ALA A 49 -9.35 23.45 16.56
CA ALA A 49 -8.59 22.24 16.40
C ALA A 49 -9.57 21.15 16.01
N GLN A 50 -10.31 21.38 14.95
CA GLN A 50 -11.29 20.40 14.57
C GLN A 50 -10.69 19.41 13.62
N ARG A 51 -10.79 18.19 14.04
CA ARG A 51 -10.48 17.13 13.14
C ARG A 51 -11.75 16.73 12.45
N ASP A 52 -11.83 17.13 11.23
CA ASP A 52 -12.94 16.72 10.41
C ASP A 52 -12.77 15.24 10.10
N LYS A 53 -13.78 14.45 10.40
CA LYS A 53 -13.73 13.02 10.13
C LYS A 53 -13.54 12.73 8.64
N SER A 54 -13.96 13.65 7.79
CA SER A 54 -13.80 13.46 6.35
C SER A 54 -12.34 13.52 5.92
N THR A 55 -11.43 13.98 6.80
CA THR A 55 -10.01 14.01 6.47
C THR A 55 -9.30 12.70 6.81
N VAL A 56 -9.99 11.75 7.44
CA VAL A 56 -9.39 10.46 7.72
C VAL A 56 -9.53 9.59 6.49
N LEU A 57 -8.39 9.15 5.99
CA LEU A 57 -8.32 8.28 4.82
C LEU A 57 -7.89 6.90 5.29
N PHE A 58 -8.19 5.90 4.49
CA PHE A 58 -7.82 4.52 4.83
C PHE A 58 -7.09 3.92 3.65
N ALA A 59 -5.85 3.48 3.90
CA ALA A 59 -5.15 2.66 2.92
C ALA A 59 -5.71 1.26 2.99
N ASP A 60 -5.88 0.63 1.84
CA ASP A 60 -6.41 -0.74 1.81
C ASP A 60 -5.53 -1.68 2.62
N TYR A 61 -4.21 -1.55 2.43
CA TYR A 61 -3.24 -2.29 3.24
C TYR A 61 -2.01 -1.44 3.47
N VAL A 62 -1.42 -1.62 4.65
CA VAL A 62 -0.08 -1.11 4.93
C VAL A 62 0.76 -2.32 5.36
N LEU A 63 1.90 -2.47 4.71
CA LEU A 63 2.86 -3.51 5.06
C LEU A 63 3.91 -2.91 5.97
N CYS A 64 4.16 -3.56 7.09
CA CYS A 64 5.09 -3.08 8.10
C CYS A 64 6.24 -4.05 8.26
N LEU A 65 7.43 -3.51 8.50
CA LEU A 65 8.60 -4.33 8.80
C LEU A 65 8.38 -5.10 10.10
N LYS A 66 7.85 -4.40 11.08
CA LYS A 66 7.39 -4.95 12.34
C LYS A 66 6.33 -3.98 12.86
N PRO A 67 5.62 -4.31 13.95
CA PRO A 67 4.52 -3.45 14.40
C PRO A 67 4.94 -2.00 14.50
N ASN A 68 4.12 -1.12 13.94
CA ASN A 68 4.31 0.32 13.96
C ASN A 68 5.49 0.85 13.14
N ILE A 69 6.05 0.03 12.26
CA ILE A 69 7.09 0.50 11.34
C ILE A 69 6.64 0.25 9.92
N PRO A 70 5.85 1.19 9.35
CA PRO A 70 5.33 1.03 7.99
C PRO A 70 6.46 1.06 6.95
N LEU A 71 6.30 0.27 5.91
CA LEU A 71 7.26 0.17 4.84
C LEU A 71 6.63 0.40 3.46
N ALA A 72 5.39 -0.02 3.27
CA ALA A 72 4.73 0.05 1.97
C ALA A 72 3.23 0.23 2.11
N VAL A 73 2.63 0.84 1.10
CA VAL A 73 1.18 0.94 0.96
C VAL A 73 0.74 0.05 -0.20
N VAL A 74 -0.36 -0.66 -0.03
CA VAL A 74 -0.97 -1.44 -1.10
C VAL A 74 -2.39 -0.96 -1.28
N GLU A 75 -2.74 -0.56 -2.50
CA GLU A 75 -4.10 -0.16 -2.84
C GLU A 75 -4.72 -1.15 -3.80
N ALA A 76 -5.94 -1.52 -3.49
CA ALA A 76 -6.67 -2.52 -4.25
C ALA A 76 -7.77 -1.90 -5.08
N LYS A 77 -8.05 -2.51 -6.21
CA LYS A 77 -9.23 -2.23 -7.02
C LYS A 77 -9.86 -3.56 -7.37
N ASP A 78 -11.14 -3.54 -7.71
CA ASP A 78 -11.76 -4.77 -8.17
C ASP A 78 -11.21 -5.14 -9.55
N ASN A 79 -11.57 -6.33 -10.01
CA ASN A 79 -10.97 -6.89 -11.21
C ASN A 79 -11.50 -6.27 -12.51
N GLN A 80 -12.43 -5.34 -12.43
CA GLN A 80 -12.86 -4.56 -13.58
C GLN A 80 -11.89 -3.44 -13.92
N HIS A 81 -10.98 -3.12 -13.00
CA HIS A 81 -9.97 -2.10 -13.21
C HIS A 81 -8.65 -2.72 -13.64
N ALA A 82 -7.79 -1.92 -14.26
CA ALA A 82 -6.44 -2.36 -14.59
C ALA A 82 -5.63 -2.61 -13.32
N ILE A 83 -4.57 -3.40 -13.45
CA ILE A 83 -3.74 -3.77 -12.28
C ILE A 83 -3.23 -2.52 -11.56
N GLY A 84 -2.80 -1.51 -12.30
CA GLY A 84 -2.21 -0.32 -11.72
C GLY A 84 -3.20 0.81 -11.41
N ALA A 85 -4.50 0.56 -11.52
CA ALA A 85 -5.48 1.63 -11.38
C ALA A 85 -5.42 2.36 -10.04
N GLY A 86 -5.02 1.67 -8.97
CA GLY A 86 -4.91 2.27 -7.65
C GLY A 86 -3.56 2.93 -7.34
N MET A 87 -2.65 2.96 -8.31
CA MET A 87 -1.27 3.40 -8.02
C MET A 87 -1.18 4.87 -7.60
N THR A 88 -1.93 5.75 -8.23
CA THR A 88 -1.90 7.16 -7.84
C THR A 88 -2.27 7.33 -6.37
N GLN A 89 -3.32 6.64 -5.95
CA GLN A 89 -3.74 6.69 -4.56
C GLN A 89 -2.72 6.05 -3.63
N ALA A 90 -2.13 4.94 -4.05
CA ALA A 90 -1.09 4.28 -3.25
C ALA A 90 0.11 5.20 -3.03
N VAL A 91 0.53 5.89 -4.07
CA VAL A 91 1.65 6.83 -3.98
C VAL A 91 1.32 7.98 -3.04
N ASN A 92 0.12 8.54 -3.18
CA ASN A 92 -0.28 9.64 -2.29
C ASN A 92 -0.31 9.19 -0.84
N TYR A 93 -0.82 8.02 -0.58
CA TYR A 93 -0.88 7.50 0.78
C TYR A 93 0.51 7.16 1.33
N ALA A 94 1.39 6.65 0.47
CA ALA A 94 2.77 6.39 0.87
C ALA A 94 3.47 7.69 1.27
N GLN A 95 3.19 8.78 0.55
CA GLN A 95 3.75 10.08 0.91
C GLN A 95 3.23 10.56 2.26
N LEU A 96 1.94 10.34 2.54
CA LEU A 96 1.37 10.72 3.82
C LEU A 96 2.00 9.94 4.97
N LEU A 97 2.32 8.67 4.75
CA LEU A 97 2.97 7.83 5.75
C LEU A 97 4.48 7.98 5.77
N ASP A 98 5.03 8.67 4.78
CA ASP A 98 6.47 8.82 4.61
C ASP A 98 7.15 7.46 4.46
N VAL A 99 6.59 6.63 3.61
CA VAL A 99 7.17 5.33 3.28
C VAL A 99 7.54 5.28 1.80
N PRO A 100 8.57 4.49 1.44
CA PRO A 100 9.11 4.54 0.08
C PRO A 100 8.40 3.69 -0.94
N PHE A 101 7.61 2.70 -0.52
CA PHE A 101 7.11 1.71 -1.45
C PHE A 101 5.61 1.76 -1.60
N SER A 102 5.15 1.57 -2.84
CA SER A 102 3.73 1.58 -3.18
C SER A 102 3.42 0.42 -4.10
N PHE A 103 2.30 -0.24 -3.85
CA PHE A 103 1.80 -1.32 -4.70
C PHE A 103 0.36 -1.03 -5.07
N ALA A 104 -0.02 -1.45 -6.27
CA ALA A 104 -1.42 -1.49 -6.68
C ALA A 104 -1.73 -2.88 -7.20
N SER A 105 -2.95 -3.34 -6.99
CA SER A 105 -3.37 -4.66 -7.46
C SER A 105 -4.85 -4.67 -7.74
N ASN A 106 -5.24 -5.47 -8.73
CA ASN A 106 -6.65 -5.78 -9.02
C ASN A 106 -6.95 -7.27 -8.86
N GLY A 107 -6.04 -8.01 -8.24
CA GLY A 107 -6.17 -9.44 -8.06
C GLY A 107 -5.51 -10.28 -9.14
N ASP A 108 -5.06 -9.66 -10.23
CA ASP A 108 -4.35 -10.39 -11.30
C ASP A 108 -2.84 -10.30 -11.16
N GLY A 109 -2.37 -9.28 -10.49
CA GLY A 109 -0.93 -9.05 -10.32
C GLY A 109 -0.72 -7.78 -9.54
N PHE A 110 0.52 -7.34 -9.47
CA PHE A 110 0.89 -6.14 -8.73
C PHE A 110 1.70 -5.21 -9.61
N VAL A 111 1.49 -3.91 -9.43
CA VAL A 111 2.37 -2.87 -9.95
C VAL A 111 3.10 -2.29 -8.74
N PHE A 112 4.38 -2.04 -8.89
CA PHE A 112 5.24 -1.61 -7.78
C PHE A 112 5.95 -0.32 -8.14
N ARG A 113 6.07 0.57 -7.17
CA ARG A 113 6.86 1.78 -7.31
C ARG A 113 7.75 1.99 -6.11
N ASP A 114 9.01 2.34 -6.37
CA ASP A 114 10.00 2.67 -5.35
C ASP A 114 10.30 4.17 -5.46
N ALA A 115 9.81 4.95 -4.52
CA ALA A 115 9.98 6.40 -4.54
C ALA A 115 11.40 6.83 -4.20
N THR A 116 12.25 5.91 -3.76
CA THR A 116 13.64 6.24 -3.48
C THR A 116 14.48 6.30 -4.75
N LEU A 117 13.97 5.78 -5.87
CA LEU A 117 14.67 5.83 -7.14
C LEU A 117 14.38 7.14 -7.84
N ALA A 118 15.41 7.72 -8.47
CA ALA A 118 15.31 9.01 -9.10
C ALA A 118 14.22 9.07 -10.17
N ASN A 119 14.00 7.98 -10.87
CA ASN A 119 13.03 7.92 -11.95
C ASN A 119 11.65 7.47 -11.50
N GLY A 120 11.50 7.13 -10.23
CA GLY A 120 10.24 6.54 -9.77
C GLY A 120 9.91 5.31 -10.59
N VAL A 121 10.88 4.43 -10.78
CA VAL A 121 10.73 3.29 -11.67
C VAL A 121 9.52 2.45 -11.27
N LEU A 122 8.73 2.11 -12.29
CA LEU A 122 7.52 1.35 -12.11
C LEU A 122 7.75 -0.05 -12.65
N GLU A 123 7.72 -1.03 -11.77
CA GLU A 123 7.78 -2.43 -12.18
C GLU A 123 6.37 -2.93 -12.36
N GLN A 124 6.11 -3.60 -13.46
CA GLN A 124 4.77 -4.05 -13.79
C GLN A 124 4.67 -5.56 -13.79
N ASN A 125 3.44 -6.03 -13.64
CA ASN A 125 3.09 -7.44 -13.82
C ASN A 125 3.79 -8.37 -12.84
N LEU A 126 3.99 -7.90 -11.61
CA LEU A 126 4.42 -8.78 -10.54
C LEU A 126 3.25 -9.69 -10.19
N THR A 127 3.50 -10.97 -10.04
CA THR A 127 2.46 -11.93 -9.71
C THR A 127 2.21 -12.03 -8.20
N ALA A 128 3.13 -11.47 -7.42
CA ALA A 128 3.01 -11.41 -5.98
C ALA A 128 3.68 -10.16 -5.48
N ALA A 129 3.33 -9.71 -4.28
CA ALA A 129 4.02 -8.59 -3.66
C ALA A 129 5.49 -8.95 -3.48
N ARG A 130 6.37 -7.98 -3.60
CA ARG A 130 7.79 -8.22 -3.39
C ARG A 130 8.02 -8.67 -1.97
N THR A 131 8.99 -9.54 -1.79
CA THR A 131 9.25 -10.10 -0.48
C THR A 131 9.76 -9.04 0.48
N GLN A 132 9.50 -9.25 1.75
CA GLN A 132 9.98 -8.36 2.79
C GLN A 132 11.49 -8.16 2.72
N GLN A 133 12.23 -9.25 2.46
CA GLN A 133 13.68 -9.17 2.38
C GLN A 133 14.14 -8.26 1.25
N SER A 134 13.47 -8.32 0.11
CA SER A 134 13.82 -7.49 -1.03
C SER A 134 13.59 -6.02 -0.72
N LEU A 135 12.44 -5.70 -0.12
CA LEU A 135 12.14 -4.31 0.22
C LEU A 135 13.09 -3.78 1.28
N LEU A 136 13.41 -4.60 2.28
CA LEU A 136 14.33 -4.20 3.32
C LEU A 136 15.72 -3.95 2.76
N ALA A 137 16.18 -4.80 1.86
CA ALA A 137 17.49 -4.62 1.24
C ALA A 137 17.55 -3.31 0.47
N GLU A 138 16.51 -2.98 -0.28
CA GLU A 138 16.48 -1.72 -1.00
C GLU A 138 16.50 -0.53 -0.06
N ALA A 139 15.73 -0.60 1.01
CA ALA A 139 15.67 0.49 1.99
C ALA A 139 17.03 0.70 2.67
N LEU A 140 17.72 -0.38 3.00
CA LEU A 140 19.04 -0.28 3.64
C LEU A 140 20.06 0.32 2.71
N VAL A 141 20.06 -0.08 1.45
CA VAL A 141 21.00 0.48 0.48
C VAL A 141 20.78 1.99 0.35
N LYS A 142 19.54 2.44 0.35
CA LYS A 142 19.27 3.88 0.23
C LYS A 142 19.70 4.64 1.48
N ASN A 143 19.56 4.04 2.64
CA ASN A 143 19.94 4.72 3.87
C ASN A 143 21.45 4.84 4.04
N GLU A 144 22.22 4.04 3.35
CA GLU A 144 23.67 4.09 3.44
C GLU A 144 24.30 5.08 2.47
N SER A 145 23.53 5.58 1.53
CA SER A 145 24.08 6.50 0.51
C SER A 145 24.01 7.96 0.91
#